data_1bdaeb96ba415dd3d596c40b58d42307
#
_entry.id   1bdaeb96ba415dd3d596c40b58d42307
#
_cell.length_a   1.000
_cell.length_b   1.000
_cell.length_c   1.000
_cell.angle_alpha   90.00
_cell.angle_beta   90.00
_cell.angle_gamma   90.00
#
_symmetry.space_group_name_H-M   'P 1'
#
loop_
_entity.id
_entity.type
_entity.pdbx_description
1 polymer ?
#
loop_
_entity_poly.entity_id
_entity_poly.type
_entity_poly.pdbx_seq_one_letter_code
_entity_poly.pdbx_strand_id
1 'polypeptide(L)'
;MSRNKLCATVAAACLVGAVTASTPASAVVINDLFVFGDSYSDTGAYVPLVNPGGTTAVGYLAQNFGITLTTSKNADPGTDGVNFAESGARIFVGPKPPAAQPRSLSQQVEEFKNYVDSGDVTFDPDSTLFFLAGGLNDHAKVTAKQVTEATIDQVSELYALGARIFEITLLPQDVPAFTDSALNINPVYEALVPELQAAFPSATFALGNWGPDYDKILTNPADYGMTNVADPCRDLSHPNTPTCSTPDTYFYYFNAHPSDASHHIVGNALYTEVLGLPVPTPVPEPSTWAMMLLGFVGLGFAGRRGMKKRPAVA
;
A
#
# COMPACT_ATOMS: atom_id res chain seq x y z
N MET A 1 -41.54 75.60 -2.97
CA MET A 1 -42.02 74.17 -2.79
C MET A 1 -41.37 73.35 -3.87
N SER A 2 -40.24 72.70 -3.55
CA SER A 2 -39.53 71.79 -4.47
C SER A 2 -39.44 70.43 -3.85
N ARG A 3 -39.99 69.42 -4.53
CA ARG A 3 -40.02 68.03 -4.09
C ARG A 3 -38.81 67.31 -4.72
N ASN A 4 -37.82 66.96 -3.92
CA ASN A 4 -36.73 66.08 -4.31
C ASN A 4 -37.24 64.63 -4.34
N LYS A 5 -37.13 63.99 -5.48
CA LYS A 5 -37.36 62.53 -5.63
C LYS A 5 -35.98 61.86 -5.51
N LEU A 6 -35.82 61.10 -4.45
CA LEU A 6 -34.72 60.15 -4.29
C LEU A 6 -35.00 58.90 -5.13
N CYS A 7 -34.18 58.59 -6.12
CA CYS A 7 -34.15 57.29 -6.79
C CYS A 7 -33.24 56.36 -6.01
N ALA A 8 -33.75 55.32 -5.38
CA ALA A 8 -33.01 54.26 -4.78
C ALA A 8 -32.73 53.17 -5.85
N THR A 9 -31.46 52.99 -6.18
CA THR A 9 -31.02 51.90 -7.06
C THR A 9 -30.77 50.68 -6.22
N VAL A 10 -31.57 49.65 -6.39
CA VAL A 10 -31.39 48.32 -5.76
C VAL A 10 -30.40 47.55 -6.64
N ALA A 11 -29.21 47.29 -6.16
CA ALA A 11 -28.24 46.38 -6.78
C ALA A 11 -28.59 44.95 -6.33
N ALA A 12 -29.10 44.14 -7.25
CA ALA A 12 -29.28 42.69 -7.03
C ALA A 12 -27.92 42.00 -7.19
N ALA A 13 -27.36 41.53 -6.09
CA ALA A 13 -26.21 40.63 -6.10
C ALA A 13 -26.66 39.21 -6.40
N CYS A 14 -26.41 38.72 -7.60
CA CYS A 14 -26.54 37.30 -7.92
C CYS A 14 -25.44 36.48 -7.24
N LEU A 15 -25.74 35.80 -6.14
CA LEU A 15 -24.89 34.73 -5.61
C LEU A 15 -25.01 33.53 -6.56
N VAL A 16 -24.01 33.34 -7.39
CA VAL A 16 -23.84 32.07 -8.11
C VAL A 16 -23.24 31.07 -7.09
N GLY A 17 -24.11 30.25 -6.51
CA GLY A 17 -23.69 29.11 -5.70
C GLY A 17 -23.01 28.08 -6.61
N ALA A 18 -21.70 27.90 -6.46
CA ALA A 18 -21.00 26.79 -7.08
C ALA A 18 -21.49 25.48 -6.43
N VAL A 19 -22.36 24.76 -7.12
CA VAL A 19 -22.69 23.37 -6.77
C VAL A 19 -21.45 22.55 -7.13
N THR A 20 -20.64 22.20 -6.14
CA THR A 20 -19.60 21.19 -6.30
C THR A 20 -20.29 19.85 -6.46
N ALA A 21 -20.46 19.40 -7.70
CA ALA A 21 -20.85 18.03 -7.96
C ALA A 21 -19.73 17.13 -7.42
N SER A 22 -20.00 16.38 -6.35
CA SER A 22 -19.12 15.31 -5.91
C SER A 22 -19.14 14.24 -7.02
N THR A 23 -18.05 14.14 -7.76
CA THR A 23 -17.84 12.97 -8.63
C THR A 23 -17.82 11.74 -7.72
N PRO A 24 -18.54 10.65 -8.07
CA PRO A 24 -18.41 9.40 -7.32
C PRO A 24 -16.92 9.03 -7.34
N ALA A 25 -16.39 8.66 -6.18
CA ALA A 25 -15.05 8.11 -6.10
C ALA A 25 -15.00 6.87 -7.01
N SER A 26 -14.18 6.90 -8.03
CA SER A 26 -13.93 5.72 -8.84
C SER A 26 -13.19 4.73 -7.97
N ALA A 27 -13.59 3.46 -7.99
CA ALA A 27 -12.81 2.40 -7.32
C ALA A 27 -11.43 2.32 -7.98
N VAL A 28 -10.39 2.07 -7.18
CA VAL A 28 -9.06 1.82 -7.71
C VAL A 28 -9.09 0.56 -8.56
N VAL A 29 -8.41 0.59 -9.70
CA VAL A 29 -8.20 -0.59 -10.54
C VAL A 29 -6.75 -1.01 -10.35
N ILE A 30 -6.51 -2.25 -9.94
CA ILE A 30 -5.16 -2.80 -9.78
C ILE A 30 -4.92 -3.84 -10.87
N ASN A 31 -3.92 -3.60 -11.70
CA ASN A 31 -3.50 -4.49 -12.79
C ASN A 31 -2.15 -5.14 -12.51
N ASP A 32 -1.33 -4.52 -11.65
CA ASP A 32 -0.01 -5.02 -11.27
C ASP A 32 0.16 -5.03 -9.75
N LEU A 33 0.92 -5.99 -9.23
CA LEU A 33 1.19 -6.13 -7.80
C LEU A 33 2.67 -6.45 -7.56
N PHE A 34 3.36 -5.58 -6.80
CA PHE A 34 4.71 -5.84 -6.31
C PHE A 34 4.69 -6.01 -4.79
N VAL A 35 5.20 -7.15 -4.32
CA VAL A 35 5.14 -7.54 -2.90
C VAL A 35 6.55 -7.58 -2.31
N PHE A 36 6.73 -6.87 -1.19
CA PHE A 36 7.95 -6.86 -0.38
C PHE A 36 7.59 -7.33 1.03
N GLY A 37 8.25 -8.38 1.51
CA GLY A 37 7.82 -8.95 2.77
C GLY A 37 8.69 -10.08 3.28
N ASP A 38 8.12 -10.80 4.22
CA ASP A 38 8.72 -11.94 4.89
C ASP A 38 7.96 -13.24 4.62
N SER A 39 8.07 -14.23 5.53
CA SER A 39 7.49 -15.56 5.34
C SER A 39 5.97 -15.61 5.20
N TYR A 40 5.24 -14.62 5.73
CA TYR A 40 3.78 -14.55 5.58
C TYR A 40 3.35 -14.10 4.19
N SER A 41 4.25 -13.49 3.45
CA SER A 41 4.04 -13.05 2.06
C SER A 41 4.82 -13.90 1.04
N ASP A 42 5.79 -14.73 1.46
CA ASP A 42 6.56 -15.63 0.59
C ASP A 42 5.63 -16.73 0.01
N THR A 43 5.38 -16.67 -1.28
CA THR A 43 4.49 -17.63 -1.98
C THR A 43 5.15 -18.98 -2.29
N GLY A 44 6.22 -19.31 -1.58
CA GLY A 44 6.89 -20.61 -1.64
C GLY A 44 8.17 -20.65 -2.48
N ALA A 45 8.73 -19.47 -2.81
CA ALA A 45 10.00 -19.40 -3.53
C ALA A 45 11.17 -19.94 -2.72
N TYR A 46 11.16 -19.70 -1.42
CA TYR A 46 12.26 -20.01 -0.52
C TYR A 46 11.92 -21.17 0.39
N VAL A 47 10.76 -21.13 1.05
CA VAL A 47 10.30 -22.21 1.93
C VAL A 47 8.78 -22.38 1.77
N PRO A 48 8.27 -23.55 1.39
CA PRO A 48 6.83 -23.81 1.34
C PRO A 48 6.27 -23.91 2.77
N LEU A 49 5.65 -22.83 3.24
CA LEU A 49 5.13 -22.68 4.60
C LEU A 49 3.60 -22.80 4.69
N VAL A 50 2.92 -22.99 3.56
CA VAL A 50 1.47 -23.19 3.47
C VAL A 50 1.12 -24.62 3.10
N ASN A 51 -0.15 -24.98 3.16
CA ASN A 51 -0.65 -26.28 2.73
C ASN A 51 -0.21 -26.58 1.28
N PRO A 52 0.03 -27.84 0.92
CA PRO A 52 0.33 -28.21 -0.47
C PRO A 52 -0.78 -27.73 -1.43
N GLY A 53 -0.39 -26.96 -2.43
CA GLY A 53 -1.32 -26.41 -3.42
C GLY A 53 -1.99 -25.09 -3.02
N GLY A 54 -1.77 -24.62 -1.79
CA GLY A 54 -2.22 -23.30 -1.32
C GLY A 54 -1.20 -22.20 -1.56
N THR A 55 -1.58 -20.97 -1.14
CA THR A 55 -0.72 -19.80 -1.24
C THR A 55 -0.88 -18.88 -0.01
N THR A 56 -0.10 -17.81 0.06
CA THR A 56 -0.21 -16.80 1.12
C THR A 56 -1.31 -15.79 0.83
N ALA A 57 -1.65 -14.93 1.81
CA ALA A 57 -2.70 -13.93 1.66
C ALA A 57 -2.46 -13.00 0.45
N VAL A 58 -1.20 -12.61 0.17
CA VAL A 58 -0.89 -11.81 -1.02
C VAL A 58 -1.05 -12.59 -2.34
N GLY A 59 -0.89 -13.92 -2.30
CA GLY A 59 -1.21 -14.77 -3.44
C GLY A 59 -2.71 -14.80 -3.73
N TYR A 60 -3.56 -14.84 -2.70
CA TYR A 60 -5.02 -14.72 -2.85
C TYR A 60 -5.44 -13.31 -3.26
N LEU A 61 -4.80 -12.27 -2.72
CA LEU A 61 -5.01 -10.90 -3.18
C LEU A 61 -4.76 -10.77 -4.69
N ALA A 62 -3.63 -11.30 -5.17
CA ALA A 62 -3.30 -11.32 -6.59
C ALA A 62 -4.35 -12.08 -7.43
N GLN A 63 -4.76 -13.27 -6.98
CA GLN A 63 -5.79 -14.07 -7.65
C GLN A 63 -7.12 -13.31 -7.76
N ASN A 64 -7.53 -12.59 -6.72
CA ASN A 64 -8.76 -11.81 -6.71
C ASN A 64 -8.73 -10.63 -7.70
N PHE A 65 -7.54 -10.08 -7.98
CA PHE A 65 -7.33 -9.08 -9.04
C PHE A 65 -7.11 -9.71 -10.44
N GLY A 66 -7.01 -11.03 -10.54
CA GLY A 66 -6.67 -11.72 -11.79
C GLY A 66 -5.20 -11.61 -12.18
N ILE A 67 -4.33 -11.24 -11.23
CA ILE A 67 -2.89 -11.03 -11.42
C ILE A 67 -2.15 -12.37 -11.25
N THR A 68 -1.23 -12.65 -12.16
CA THR A 68 -0.27 -13.76 -12.01
C THR A 68 0.92 -13.29 -11.17
N LEU A 69 0.97 -13.67 -9.89
CA LEU A 69 2.04 -13.30 -8.99
C LEU A 69 3.20 -14.31 -9.07
N THR A 70 4.30 -13.90 -9.69
CA THR A 70 5.52 -14.71 -9.82
C THR A 70 6.55 -14.30 -8.76
N THR A 71 7.27 -15.27 -8.20
CA THR A 71 8.33 -14.94 -7.23
C THR A 71 9.57 -14.37 -7.94
N SER A 72 10.25 -13.37 -7.35
CA SER A 72 11.43 -12.75 -7.95
C SER A 72 12.55 -13.74 -8.25
N LYS A 73 12.65 -14.81 -7.47
CA LYS A 73 13.60 -15.91 -7.69
C LYS A 73 13.42 -16.62 -9.03
N ASN A 74 12.19 -16.67 -9.54
CA ASN A 74 11.81 -17.37 -10.76
C ASN A 74 11.14 -16.42 -11.76
N ALA A 75 11.18 -15.11 -11.49
CA ALA A 75 10.48 -14.14 -12.33
C ALA A 75 11.06 -14.18 -13.74
N ASP A 76 10.16 -14.38 -14.69
CA ASP A 76 10.35 -13.85 -16.02
C ASP A 76 9.92 -12.37 -15.91
N PRO A 77 10.86 -11.41 -16.00
CA PRO A 77 10.50 -10.01 -15.93
C PRO A 77 9.48 -9.68 -17.02
N GLY A 78 8.39 -9.02 -16.67
CA GLY A 78 7.30 -8.68 -17.60
C GLY A 78 5.99 -9.40 -17.34
N THR A 79 5.84 -10.05 -16.18
CA THR A 79 4.55 -10.53 -15.68
C THR A 79 3.84 -9.45 -14.85
N ASP A 80 2.51 -9.54 -14.74
CA ASP A 80 1.62 -8.57 -14.08
C ASP A 80 1.86 -8.42 -12.56
N GLY A 81 2.75 -9.25 -11.97
CA GLY A 81 3.10 -9.16 -10.56
C GLY A 81 4.36 -9.92 -10.18
N VAL A 82 5.18 -9.32 -9.31
CA VAL A 82 6.37 -9.96 -8.77
C VAL A 82 6.38 -9.91 -7.24
N ASN A 83 6.59 -11.06 -6.64
CA ASN A 83 6.74 -11.22 -5.21
C ASN A 83 8.23 -11.34 -4.83
N PHE A 84 8.75 -10.31 -4.17
CA PHE A 84 10.12 -10.24 -3.66
C PHE A 84 10.24 -10.78 -2.23
N ALA A 85 9.12 -11.11 -1.56
CA ALA A 85 9.10 -11.56 -0.19
C ALA A 85 9.97 -12.81 0.01
N GLU A 86 10.72 -12.82 1.11
CA GLU A 86 11.63 -13.90 1.47
C GLU A 86 11.44 -14.31 2.93
N SER A 87 11.22 -15.61 3.16
CA SER A 87 11.05 -16.17 4.49
C SER A 87 12.21 -15.83 5.42
N GLY A 88 11.90 -15.23 6.58
CA GLY A 88 12.92 -14.77 7.54
C GLY A 88 13.41 -13.33 7.32
N ALA A 89 12.92 -12.64 6.29
CA ALA A 89 13.29 -11.27 6.00
C ALA A 89 12.95 -10.31 7.15
N ARG A 90 13.80 -9.31 7.35
CA ARG A 90 13.60 -8.17 8.26
C ARG A 90 13.32 -6.92 7.47
N ILE A 91 12.87 -5.86 8.14
CA ILE A 91 12.65 -4.54 7.50
C ILE A 91 13.96 -4.06 6.86
N PHE A 92 15.08 -4.16 7.60
CA PHE A 92 16.41 -3.83 7.08
C PHE A 92 17.47 -4.73 7.71
N VAL A 93 18.64 -4.81 7.09
CA VAL A 93 19.83 -5.40 7.68
C VAL A 93 20.87 -4.31 7.88
N GLY A 94 21.63 -4.40 8.97
CA GLY A 94 22.75 -3.50 9.21
C GLY A 94 23.85 -3.63 8.14
N PRO A 95 24.85 -2.74 8.16
CA PRO A 95 25.85 -2.59 7.08
C PRO A 95 26.77 -3.81 6.84
N LYS A 96 26.63 -4.86 7.62
CA LYS A 96 27.37 -6.14 7.44
C LYS A 96 26.45 -7.32 7.73
N PRO A 97 25.49 -7.63 6.84
CA PRO A 97 24.68 -8.83 7.02
C PRO A 97 25.55 -10.08 6.92
N PRO A 98 25.27 -11.13 7.70
CA PRO A 98 25.85 -12.45 7.46
C PRO A 98 25.49 -12.94 6.05
N ALA A 99 26.42 -13.53 5.34
CA ALA A 99 26.28 -13.99 3.94
C ALA A 99 25.13 -15.00 3.68
N ALA A 100 24.46 -15.49 4.71
CA ALA A 100 23.38 -16.48 4.64
C ALA A 100 22.04 -15.96 5.18
N GLN A 101 21.86 -14.65 5.33
CA GLN A 101 20.56 -14.10 5.77
C GLN A 101 19.63 -13.86 4.59
N PRO A 102 18.32 -14.03 4.81
CA PRO A 102 17.32 -13.58 3.86
C PRO A 102 17.48 -12.11 3.52
N ARG A 103 17.16 -11.72 2.30
CA ARG A 103 17.15 -10.31 1.89
C ARG A 103 16.13 -9.53 2.70
N SER A 104 16.56 -8.44 3.30
CA SER A 104 15.64 -7.50 3.97
C SER A 104 14.72 -6.82 2.96
N LEU A 105 13.64 -6.19 3.45
CA LEU A 105 12.76 -5.40 2.57
C LEU A 105 13.54 -4.32 1.81
N SER A 106 14.50 -3.64 2.44
CA SER A 106 15.35 -2.66 1.73
C SER A 106 16.14 -3.30 0.57
N GLN A 107 16.64 -4.53 0.74
CA GLN A 107 17.33 -5.25 -0.34
C GLN A 107 16.36 -5.78 -1.41
N GLN A 108 15.13 -6.11 -1.03
CA GLN A 108 14.08 -6.48 -1.99
C GLN A 108 13.67 -5.27 -2.85
N VAL A 109 13.58 -4.07 -2.26
CA VAL A 109 13.34 -2.80 -2.99
C VAL A 109 14.52 -2.49 -3.93
N GLU A 110 15.78 -2.69 -3.49
CA GLU A 110 16.96 -2.55 -4.35
C GLU A 110 16.92 -3.53 -5.54
N GLU A 111 16.49 -4.77 -5.33
CA GLU A 111 16.31 -5.75 -6.42
C GLU A 111 15.23 -5.28 -7.41
N PHE A 112 14.07 -4.83 -6.93
CA PHE A 112 13.02 -4.25 -7.77
C PHE A 112 13.56 -3.07 -8.60
N LYS A 113 14.31 -2.17 -7.96
CA LYS A 113 14.97 -1.06 -8.65
C LYS A 113 15.86 -1.55 -9.81
N ASN A 114 16.63 -2.60 -9.59
CA ASN A 114 17.49 -3.15 -10.64
C ASN A 114 16.70 -3.67 -11.83
N TYR A 115 15.52 -4.30 -11.60
CA TYR A 115 14.62 -4.72 -12.67
C TYR A 115 14.01 -3.54 -13.45
N VAL A 116 13.66 -2.45 -12.76
CA VAL A 116 13.16 -1.23 -13.42
C VAL A 116 14.27 -0.54 -14.21
N ASP A 117 15.46 -0.39 -13.64
CA ASP A 117 16.62 0.27 -14.28
C ASP A 117 17.12 -0.51 -15.52
N SER A 118 17.01 -1.84 -15.51
CA SER A 118 17.33 -2.68 -16.68
C SER A 118 16.24 -2.67 -17.77
N GLY A 119 15.04 -2.19 -17.45
CA GLY A 119 13.88 -2.24 -18.33
C GLY A 119 13.18 -3.61 -18.34
N ASP A 120 13.55 -4.51 -17.44
CA ASP A 120 12.93 -5.84 -17.32
C ASP A 120 11.55 -5.77 -16.68
N VAL A 121 11.27 -4.74 -15.88
CA VAL A 121 9.95 -4.44 -15.29
C VAL A 121 9.51 -3.05 -15.71
N THR A 122 8.29 -2.97 -16.21
CA THR A 122 7.55 -1.72 -16.46
C THR A 122 6.18 -1.83 -15.83
N PHE A 123 5.63 -0.74 -15.33
CA PHE A 123 4.31 -0.74 -14.68
C PHE A 123 3.59 0.60 -14.87
N ASP A 124 2.27 0.60 -14.70
CA ASP A 124 1.46 1.81 -14.69
C ASP A 124 1.31 2.32 -13.26
N PRO A 125 1.80 3.52 -12.93
CA PRO A 125 1.70 4.11 -11.59
C PRO A 125 0.30 4.16 -11.01
N ASP A 126 -0.72 4.34 -11.86
CA ASP A 126 -2.10 4.57 -11.45
C ASP A 126 -2.88 3.27 -11.21
N SER A 127 -2.30 2.12 -11.57
CA SER A 127 -2.94 0.81 -11.43
C SER A 127 -2.02 -0.27 -10.82
N THR A 128 -0.90 0.14 -10.23
CA THR A 128 0.06 -0.78 -9.59
C THR A 128 0.08 -0.63 -8.09
N LEU A 129 -0.17 -1.72 -7.37
CA LEU A 129 -0.09 -1.79 -5.92
C LEU A 129 1.30 -2.23 -5.46
N PHE A 130 1.91 -1.44 -4.57
CA PHE A 130 3.14 -1.74 -3.85
C PHE A 130 2.80 -2.16 -2.42
N PHE A 131 2.91 -3.45 -2.14
CA PHE A 131 2.54 -4.05 -0.88
C PHE A 131 3.78 -4.33 -0.02
N LEU A 132 3.90 -3.63 1.14
CA LEU A 132 5.03 -3.73 2.06
C LEU A 132 4.56 -4.39 3.36
N ALA A 133 4.97 -5.65 3.58
CA ALA A 133 4.59 -6.47 4.73
C ALA A 133 5.83 -7.00 5.45
N GLY A 134 6.44 -6.21 6.29
CA GLY A 134 7.67 -6.59 6.98
C GLY A 134 7.69 -6.22 8.44
N GLY A 135 8.51 -6.98 9.18
CA GLY A 135 8.73 -6.73 10.61
C GLY A 135 8.55 -7.94 11.51
N LEU A 136 7.96 -9.04 11.03
CA LEU A 136 7.74 -10.24 11.85
C LEU A 136 9.04 -10.77 12.46
N ASN A 137 10.15 -10.70 11.71
CA ASN A 137 11.45 -11.25 12.11
C ASN A 137 12.36 -10.23 12.81
N ASP A 138 11.92 -9.00 13.00
CA ASP A 138 12.72 -7.96 13.67
C ASP A 138 12.68 -8.10 15.18
N HIS A 139 11.58 -8.64 15.73
CA HIS A 139 11.33 -8.76 17.16
C HIS A 139 11.56 -7.42 17.89
N ALA A 140 11.84 -7.41 19.18
CA ALA A 140 12.17 -6.21 19.93
C ALA A 140 13.60 -5.66 19.66
N LYS A 141 14.25 -6.02 18.54
CA LYS A 141 15.66 -5.68 18.27
C LYS A 141 15.83 -4.42 17.42
N VAL A 142 14.74 -3.86 16.90
CA VAL A 142 14.73 -2.62 16.12
C VAL A 142 14.16 -1.48 16.95
N THR A 143 14.69 -0.29 16.76
CA THR A 143 14.14 0.93 17.38
C THR A 143 13.10 1.55 16.45
N ALA A 144 12.14 2.31 17.02
CA ALA A 144 11.17 3.08 16.23
C ALA A 144 11.85 3.95 15.16
N LYS A 145 12.97 4.62 15.53
CA LYS A 145 13.76 5.42 14.57
C LYS A 145 14.26 4.60 13.39
N GLN A 146 14.79 3.40 13.62
CA GLN A 146 15.30 2.54 12.54
C GLN A 146 14.18 2.06 11.63
N VAL A 147 13.01 1.71 12.19
CA VAL A 147 11.82 1.34 11.39
C VAL A 147 11.38 2.51 10.52
N THR A 148 11.25 3.70 11.13
CA THR A 148 10.86 4.92 10.41
C THR A 148 11.81 5.24 9.27
N GLU A 149 13.13 5.30 9.54
CA GLU A 149 14.14 5.62 8.53
C GLU A 149 14.13 4.60 7.38
N ALA A 150 14.12 3.30 7.68
CA ALA A 150 14.11 2.26 6.67
C ALA A 150 12.85 2.31 5.80
N THR A 151 11.67 2.54 6.40
CA THR A 151 10.42 2.62 5.65
C THR A 151 10.35 3.87 4.78
N ILE A 152 10.83 5.03 5.28
CA ILE A 152 10.93 6.26 4.46
C ILE A 152 11.86 6.04 3.27
N ASP A 153 13.02 5.41 3.47
CA ASP A 153 13.98 5.14 2.40
C ASP A 153 13.37 4.21 1.34
N GLN A 154 12.73 3.12 1.75
CA GLN A 154 12.04 2.17 0.86
C GLN A 154 10.94 2.86 0.03
N VAL A 155 10.06 3.61 0.69
CA VAL A 155 8.96 4.35 0.02
C VAL A 155 9.53 5.42 -0.92
N SER A 156 10.55 6.17 -0.50
CA SER A 156 11.16 7.22 -1.31
C SER A 156 11.79 6.65 -2.58
N GLU A 157 12.44 5.51 -2.49
CA GLU A 157 13.04 4.84 -3.64
C GLU A 157 11.97 4.31 -4.60
N LEU A 158 10.95 3.62 -4.10
CA LEU A 158 9.82 3.16 -4.91
C LEU A 158 9.07 4.32 -5.56
N TYR A 159 8.81 5.39 -4.81
CA TYR A 159 8.15 6.60 -5.34
C TYR A 159 8.97 7.27 -6.46
N ALA A 160 10.30 7.33 -6.32
CA ALA A 160 11.20 7.87 -7.34
C ALA A 160 11.18 7.03 -8.62
N LEU A 161 10.93 5.71 -8.52
CA LEU A 161 10.76 4.80 -9.65
C LEU A 161 9.36 4.91 -10.30
N GLY A 162 8.44 5.63 -9.70
CA GLY A 162 7.10 5.84 -10.25
C GLY A 162 5.95 5.23 -9.44
N ALA A 163 6.21 4.54 -8.32
CA ALA A 163 5.15 3.98 -7.49
C ALA A 163 4.22 5.05 -6.93
N ARG A 164 2.90 4.76 -6.93
CA ARG A 164 1.87 5.71 -6.49
C ARG A 164 0.80 5.13 -5.57
N ILE A 165 0.65 3.82 -5.49
CA ILE A 165 -0.33 3.16 -4.60
C ILE A 165 0.43 2.24 -3.68
N PHE A 166 0.41 2.55 -2.39
CA PHE A 166 1.16 1.84 -1.36
C PHE A 166 0.23 1.28 -0.30
N GLU A 167 0.47 0.05 0.09
CA GLU A 167 -0.08 -0.55 1.30
C GLU A 167 1.06 -0.97 2.22
N ILE A 168 1.14 -0.33 3.40
CA ILE A 168 2.07 -0.66 4.48
C ILE A 168 1.26 -1.36 5.56
N THR A 169 1.60 -2.61 5.88
CA THR A 169 0.70 -3.45 6.68
C THR A 169 1.06 -3.44 8.16
N LEU A 170 0.03 -3.44 9.01
CA LEU A 170 0.16 -3.76 10.42
C LEU A 170 0.50 -5.25 10.63
N LEU A 171 1.26 -5.55 11.66
CA LEU A 171 1.64 -6.90 12.04
C LEU A 171 0.57 -7.54 12.97
N PRO A 172 0.40 -8.87 12.93
CA PRO A 172 -0.51 -9.58 13.84
C PRO A 172 0.02 -9.51 15.28
N GLN A 173 -0.81 -9.03 16.17
CA GLN A 173 -0.46 -8.85 17.59
C GLN A 173 -0.82 -10.08 18.43
N ASP A 174 -1.85 -10.84 18.03
CA ASP A 174 -2.34 -12.01 18.76
C ASP A 174 -1.64 -13.31 18.34
N VAL A 175 -0.72 -13.27 17.38
CA VAL A 175 0.18 -14.38 17.07
C VAL A 175 1.36 -14.33 18.05
N PRO A 176 1.48 -15.28 19.01
CA PRO A 176 2.44 -15.18 20.11
C PRO A 176 3.90 -15.01 19.69
N ALA A 177 4.27 -15.58 18.54
CA ALA A 177 5.63 -15.48 18.02
C ALA A 177 5.99 -14.06 17.53
N PHE A 178 5.01 -13.22 17.26
CA PHE A 178 5.19 -11.90 16.64
C PHE A 178 4.65 -10.74 17.48
N THR A 179 4.03 -11.01 18.63
CA THR A 179 3.48 -10.00 19.53
C THR A 179 4.48 -8.88 19.85
N ASP A 180 5.73 -9.23 20.20
CA ASP A 180 6.76 -8.23 20.52
C ASP A 180 7.10 -7.34 19.30
N SER A 181 7.12 -7.93 18.11
CA SER A 181 7.33 -7.18 16.85
C SER A 181 6.15 -6.23 16.60
N ALA A 182 4.93 -6.72 16.71
CA ALA A 182 3.73 -5.92 16.49
C ALA A 182 3.62 -4.75 17.48
N LEU A 183 3.82 -4.99 18.77
CA LEU A 183 3.78 -3.95 19.80
C LEU A 183 4.85 -2.86 19.59
N ASN A 184 5.99 -3.21 18.99
CA ASN A 184 7.08 -2.28 18.74
C ASN A 184 6.91 -1.53 17.40
N ILE A 185 6.36 -2.16 16.36
CA ILE A 185 6.36 -1.65 14.99
C ILE A 185 5.02 -1.02 14.60
N ASN A 186 3.88 -1.60 14.98
CA ASN A 186 2.57 -1.07 14.59
C ASN A 186 2.37 0.41 14.96
N PRO A 187 2.72 0.88 16.17
CA PRO A 187 2.60 2.30 16.50
C PRO A 187 3.47 3.21 15.60
N VAL A 188 4.58 2.68 15.07
CA VAL A 188 5.43 3.44 14.13
C VAL A 188 4.72 3.58 12.80
N TYR A 189 4.14 2.52 12.25
CA TYR A 189 3.42 2.56 10.98
C TYR A 189 2.15 3.41 11.06
N GLU A 190 1.39 3.31 12.18
CA GLU A 190 0.21 4.16 12.44
C GLU A 190 0.54 5.65 12.43
N ALA A 191 1.69 6.03 12.99
CA ALA A 191 2.15 7.43 12.97
C ALA A 191 2.73 7.84 11.61
N LEU A 192 3.47 6.94 10.95
CA LEU A 192 4.25 7.24 9.74
C LEU A 192 3.38 7.35 8.48
N VAL A 193 2.36 6.50 8.32
CA VAL A 193 1.55 6.47 7.07
C VAL A 193 0.88 7.82 6.79
N PRO A 194 0.27 8.53 7.76
CA PRO A 194 -0.24 9.88 7.52
C PRO A 194 0.86 10.90 7.16
N GLU A 195 2.07 10.76 7.69
CA GLU A 195 3.21 11.62 7.36
C GLU A 195 3.70 11.37 5.92
N LEU A 196 3.75 10.11 5.49
CA LEU A 196 4.06 9.75 4.10
C LEU A 196 3.02 10.31 3.13
N GLN A 197 1.72 10.21 3.47
CA GLN A 197 0.66 10.80 2.65
C GLN A 197 0.81 12.31 2.51
N ALA A 198 1.23 13.01 3.56
CA ALA A 198 1.49 14.44 3.51
C ALA A 198 2.77 14.80 2.72
N ALA A 199 3.81 13.97 2.82
CA ALA A 199 5.08 14.17 2.13
C ALA A 199 5.00 13.84 0.62
N PHE A 200 4.16 12.88 0.24
CA PHE A 200 4.00 12.41 -1.14
C PHE A 200 2.53 12.56 -1.62
N PRO A 201 2.03 13.78 -1.82
CA PRO A 201 0.60 14.04 -2.05
C PRO A 201 0.07 13.48 -3.38
N SER A 202 0.94 13.07 -4.31
CA SER A 202 0.56 12.42 -5.57
C SER A 202 0.47 10.89 -5.47
N ALA A 203 0.76 10.32 -4.30
CA ALA A 203 0.60 8.91 -4.03
C ALA A 203 -0.55 8.67 -3.04
N THR A 204 -1.06 7.45 -3.04
CA THR A 204 -2.02 6.95 -2.05
C THR A 204 -1.29 6.00 -1.12
N PHE A 205 -1.42 6.23 0.18
CA PHE A 205 -0.88 5.36 1.23
C PHE A 205 -2.01 4.78 2.05
N ALA A 206 -2.06 3.47 2.14
CA ALA A 206 -2.93 2.74 3.05
C ALA A 206 -2.12 2.13 4.20
N LEU A 207 -2.73 2.10 5.38
CA LEU A 207 -2.29 1.30 6.49
C LEU A 207 -3.12 0.01 6.48
N GLY A 208 -2.54 -1.07 5.94
CA GLY A 208 -3.24 -2.32 5.69
C GLY A 208 -3.53 -3.11 6.97
N ASN A 209 -4.72 -3.70 7.06
CA ASN A 209 -5.16 -4.53 8.19
C ASN A 209 -4.71 -5.99 8.12
N TRP A 210 -3.69 -6.29 7.35
CA TRP A 210 -3.18 -7.66 7.17
C TRP A 210 -2.98 -8.42 8.49
N GLY A 211 -2.25 -7.85 9.45
CA GLY A 211 -2.07 -8.44 10.77
C GLY A 211 -3.36 -8.51 11.59
N PRO A 212 -4.08 -7.39 11.77
CA PRO A 212 -5.38 -7.37 12.44
C PRO A 212 -6.41 -8.36 11.87
N ASP A 213 -6.37 -8.68 10.58
CA ASP A 213 -7.27 -9.68 10.00
C ASP A 213 -6.91 -11.11 10.42
N TYR A 214 -5.63 -11.44 10.61
CA TYR A 214 -5.25 -12.69 11.28
C TYR A 214 -5.68 -12.72 12.75
N ASP A 215 -5.54 -11.60 13.48
CA ASP A 215 -5.95 -11.48 14.87
C ASP A 215 -7.47 -11.68 15.05
N LYS A 216 -8.29 -11.23 14.10
CA LYS A 216 -9.74 -11.49 14.09
C LYS A 216 -10.07 -12.98 14.01
N ILE A 217 -9.33 -13.75 13.21
CA ILE A 217 -9.51 -15.21 13.10
C ILE A 217 -9.16 -15.87 14.44
N LEU A 218 -8.05 -15.45 15.08
CA LEU A 218 -7.62 -15.99 16.38
C LEU A 218 -8.61 -15.68 17.50
N THR A 219 -9.20 -14.47 17.47
CA THR A 219 -10.14 -14.00 18.49
C THR A 219 -11.54 -14.61 18.34
N ASN A 220 -11.98 -14.85 17.09
CA ASN A 220 -13.32 -15.34 16.78
C ASN A 220 -13.27 -16.56 15.85
N PRO A 221 -12.59 -17.66 16.22
CA PRO A 221 -12.26 -18.74 15.31
C PRO A 221 -13.49 -19.43 14.69
N ALA A 222 -14.59 -19.53 15.45
CA ALA A 222 -15.81 -20.16 14.98
C ALA A 222 -16.46 -19.42 13.80
N ASP A 223 -16.34 -18.09 13.75
CA ASP A 223 -16.88 -17.26 12.67
C ASP A 223 -16.17 -17.52 11.34
N TYR A 224 -14.97 -18.07 11.41
CA TYR A 224 -14.09 -18.38 10.28
C TYR A 224 -13.94 -19.89 10.02
N GLY A 225 -14.72 -20.73 10.72
CA GLY A 225 -14.68 -22.19 10.57
C GLY A 225 -13.43 -22.86 11.17
N MET A 226 -12.66 -22.15 12.00
CA MET A 226 -11.48 -22.69 12.67
C MET A 226 -11.88 -23.47 13.93
N THR A 227 -11.32 -24.65 14.09
CA THR A 227 -11.51 -25.52 15.28
C THR A 227 -10.26 -25.63 16.14
N ASN A 228 -9.08 -25.26 15.59
CA ASN A 228 -7.82 -25.22 16.30
C ASN A 228 -7.04 -23.95 15.92
N VAL A 229 -6.77 -23.12 16.92
CA VAL A 229 -5.99 -21.87 16.78
C VAL A 229 -4.73 -21.87 17.66
N ALA A 230 -4.41 -23.01 18.28
CA ALA A 230 -3.28 -23.15 19.20
C ALA A 230 -2.13 -23.97 18.60
N ASP A 231 -2.45 -25.07 17.97
CA ASP A 231 -1.45 -26.01 17.47
C ASP A 231 -1.29 -25.93 15.94
N PRO A 232 -0.08 -26.13 15.40
CA PRO A 232 0.11 -26.24 13.96
C PRO A 232 -0.40 -27.60 13.44
N CYS A 233 -0.95 -27.61 12.23
CA CYS A 233 -1.39 -28.83 11.56
C CYS A 233 -0.22 -29.75 11.18
N ARG A 234 0.93 -29.17 10.88
CA ARG A 234 2.15 -29.87 10.47
C ARG A 234 3.14 -29.97 11.62
N ASP A 235 3.48 -31.20 12.00
CA ASP A 235 4.51 -31.49 13.00
C ASP A 235 5.92 -31.37 12.38
N LEU A 236 6.83 -30.73 13.11
CA LEU A 236 8.25 -30.58 12.75
C LEU A 236 9.00 -31.91 12.65
N SER A 237 8.58 -32.91 13.43
CA SER A 237 9.17 -34.26 13.38
C SER A 237 8.80 -35.05 12.12
N HIS A 238 7.75 -34.57 11.38
CA HIS A 238 7.25 -35.20 10.15
C HIS A 238 7.06 -34.15 9.05
N PRO A 239 8.15 -33.56 8.54
CA PRO A 239 8.10 -32.33 7.73
C PRO A 239 7.38 -32.47 6.37
N ASN A 240 7.04 -33.67 5.94
CA ASN A 240 6.46 -33.94 4.62
C ASN A 240 4.98 -34.37 4.66
N THR A 241 4.38 -34.51 5.85
CA THR A 241 2.99 -34.91 5.99
C THR A 241 2.24 -34.03 6.97
N PRO A 242 1.00 -33.59 6.65
CA PRO A 242 0.12 -33.03 7.65
C PRO A 242 -0.11 -34.03 8.76
N THR A 243 -0.02 -33.60 10.01
CA THR A 243 -0.35 -34.44 11.16
C THR A 243 -1.83 -34.38 11.52
N CYS A 244 -2.49 -33.28 11.12
CA CYS A 244 -3.93 -33.12 11.26
C CYS A 244 -4.68 -33.70 10.02
N SER A 245 -5.90 -34.18 10.23
CA SER A 245 -6.75 -34.67 9.15
C SER A 245 -7.58 -33.60 8.46
N THR A 246 -7.67 -32.37 9.05
CA THR A 246 -8.50 -31.26 8.60
C THR A 246 -7.71 -29.95 8.60
N PRO A 247 -6.68 -29.81 7.72
CA PRO A 247 -5.80 -28.64 7.74
C PRO A 247 -6.54 -27.30 7.58
N ASP A 248 -7.67 -27.28 6.88
CA ASP A 248 -8.45 -26.08 6.62
C ASP A 248 -9.27 -25.59 7.84
N THR A 249 -9.27 -26.34 8.93
CA THR A 249 -9.89 -25.94 10.20
C THR A 249 -8.86 -25.53 11.25
N TYR A 250 -7.57 -25.51 10.90
CA TYR A 250 -6.48 -25.03 11.73
C TYR A 250 -6.08 -23.63 11.32
N PHE A 251 -5.82 -22.75 12.30
CA PHE A 251 -5.24 -21.43 12.00
C PHE A 251 -3.81 -21.56 11.52
N TYR A 252 -2.99 -22.36 12.23
CA TYR A 252 -1.59 -22.57 11.86
C TYR A 252 -1.42 -23.84 11.03
N TYR A 253 -0.67 -23.74 9.94
CA TYR A 253 -0.20 -24.89 9.20
C TYR A 253 1.15 -25.40 9.73
N PHE A 254 2.12 -24.50 9.92
CA PHE A 254 3.48 -24.82 10.30
C PHE A 254 4.03 -23.79 11.29
N ASN A 255 4.41 -24.21 12.50
CA ASN A 255 4.82 -23.28 13.56
C ASN A 255 3.81 -22.13 13.73
N ALA A 256 4.31 -20.89 13.67
CA ALA A 256 3.49 -19.69 13.74
C ALA A 256 2.96 -19.23 12.35
N HIS A 257 3.08 -20.05 11.29
CA HIS A 257 2.63 -19.68 9.96
C HIS A 257 1.18 -20.13 9.73
N PRO A 258 0.33 -19.23 9.20
CA PRO A 258 -1.07 -19.52 8.97
C PRO A 258 -1.29 -20.68 7.98
N SER A 259 -2.42 -21.34 8.09
CA SER A 259 -2.88 -22.30 7.10
C SER A 259 -3.31 -21.62 5.82
N ASP A 260 -3.48 -22.39 4.76
CA ASP A 260 -4.05 -21.93 3.50
C ASP A 260 -5.42 -21.28 3.69
N ALA A 261 -6.30 -21.89 4.49
CA ALA A 261 -7.62 -21.32 4.81
C ALA A 261 -7.52 -19.96 5.51
N SER A 262 -6.59 -19.80 6.46
CA SER A 262 -6.36 -18.51 7.12
C SER A 262 -5.82 -17.45 6.14
N HIS A 263 -4.89 -17.84 5.28
CA HIS A 263 -4.39 -16.96 4.23
C HIS A 263 -5.48 -16.55 3.22
N HIS A 264 -6.37 -17.48 2.86
CA HIS A 264 -7.48 -17.20 1.95
C HIS A 264 -8.46 -16.17 2.53
N ILE A 265 -8.81 -16.30 3.81
CA ILE A 265 -9.68 -15.35 4.52
C ILE A 265 -9.05 -13.95 4.49
N VAL A 266 -7.77 -13.85 4.89
CA VAL A 266 -7.06 -12.57 4.94
C VAL A 266 -6.85 -11.98 3.55
N GLY A 267 -6.53 -12.80 2.53
CA GLY A 267 -6.39 -12.34 1.15
C GLY A 267 -7.68 -11.73 0.58
N ASN A 268 -8.85 -12.30 0.93
CA ASN A 268 -10.15 -11.73 0.55
C ASN A 268 -10.45 -10.41 1.29
N ALA A 269 -10.05 -10.30 2.57
CA ALA A 269 -10.20 -9.07 3.33
C ALA A 269 -9.34 -7.94 2.73
N LEU A 270 -8.07 -8.22 2.44
CA LEU A 270 -7.16 -7.28 1.75
C LEU A 270 -7.70 -6.83 0.40
N TYR A 271 -8.25 -7.75 -0.40
CA TYR A 271 -8.88 -7.38 -1.68
C TYR A 271 -9.98 -6.35 -1.50
N THR A 272 -10.85 -6.55 -0.50
CA THR A 272 -11.93 -5.61 -0.18
C THR A 272 -11.39 -4.26 0.30
N GLU A 273 -10.32 -4.26 1.08
CA GLU A 273 -9.66 -3.06 1.58
C GLU A 273 -9.04 -2.26 0.44
N VAL A 274 -8.28 -2.90 -0.43
CA VAL A 274 -7.63 -2.25 -1.58
C VAL A 274 -8.66 -1.66 -2.55
N LEU A 275 -9.79 -2.32 -2.80
CA LEU A 275 -10.87 -1.76 -3.62
C LEU A 275 -11.46 -0.47 -3.05
N GLY A 276 -11.34 -0.24 -1.76
CA GLY A 276 -11.80 0.98 -1.07
C GLY A 276 -10.79 2.13 -1.11
N LEU A 277 -9.59 1.93 -1.64
CA LEU A 277 -8.56 2.97 -1.68
C LEU A 277 -8.95 4.11 -2.64
N PRO A 278 -8.60 5.37 -2.30
CA PRO A 278 -8.78 6.48 -3.22
C PRO A 278 -7.83 6.36 -4.41
N VAL A 279 -8.33 6.68 -5.60
CA VAL A 279 -7.48 6.77 -6.79
C VAL A 279 -6.45 7.89 -6.60
N PRO A 280 -5.16 7.67 -6.92
CA PRO A 280 -4.16 8.71 -6.87
C PRO A 280 -4.60 9.95 -7.66
N THR A 281 -4.45 11.12 -7.07
CA THR A 281 -4.77 12.37 -7.79
C THR A 281 -3.56 12.79 -8.61
N PRO A 282 -3.68 12.88 -9.95
CA PRO A 282 -2.57 13.37 -10.76
C PRO A 282 -2.14 14.77 -10.31
N VAL A 283 -0.87 14.94 -9.99
CA VAL A 283 -0.33 16.28 -9.76
C VAL A 283 -0.23 16.97 -11.12
N PRO A 284 -0.86 18.14 -11.33
CA PRO A 284 -0.72 18.86 -12.59
C PRO A 284 0.77 19.08 -12.90
N GLU A 285 1.21 18.61 -14.07
CA GLU A 285 2.60 18.75 -14.49
C GLU A 285 3.08 20.21 -14.44
N PRO A 286 4.40 20.47 -14.28
CA PRO A 286 4.95 21.83 -14.27
C PRO A 286 4.54 22.66 -15.48
N SER A 287 4.31 22.03 -16.65
CA SER A 287 3.75 22.62 -17.86
C SER A 287 2.34 23.18 -17.63
N THR A 288 1.48 22.47 -16.91
CA THR A 288 0.11 22.93 -16.58
C THR A 288 0.15 24.15 -15.66
N TRP A 289 1.02 24.16 -14.65
CA TRP A 289 1.26 25.32 -13.81
C TRP A 289 1.79 26.52 -14.60
N ALA A 290 2.74 26.28 -15.52
CA ALA A 290 3.30 27.33 -16.38
C ALA A 290 2.22 27.89 -17.32
N MET A 291 1.37 27.06 -17.92
CA MET A 291 0.27 27.50 -18.77
C MET A 291 -0.80 28.27 -17.98
N MET A 292 -1.10 27.86 -16.76
CA MET A 292 -2.03 28.56 -15.88
C MET A 292 -1.48 29.94 -15.50
N LEU A 293 -0.21 30.05 -15.14
CA LEU A 293 0.46 31.33 -14.86
C LEU A 293 0.50 32.24 -16.10
N LEU A 294 0.81 31.71 -17.28
CA LEU A 294 0.80 32.47 -18.53
C LEU A 294 -0.62 32.93 -18.87
N GLY A 295 -1.63 32.13 -18.61
CA GLY A 295 -3.03 32.51 -18.78
C GLY A 295 -3.43 33.70 -17.89
N PHE A 296 -3.08 33.68 -16.60
CA PHE A 296 -3.36 34.76 -15.67
C PHE A 296 -2.58 36.04 -16.02
N VAL A 297 -1.31 35.92 -16.41
CA VAL A 297 -0.50 37.06 -16.88
C VAL A 297 -1.11 37.65 -18.16
N GLY A 298 -1.56 36.79 -19.10
CA GLY A 298 -2.21 37.25 -20.33
C GLY A 298 -3.51 38.03 -20.08
N LEU A 299 -4.35 37.51 -19.17
CA LEU A 299 -5.59 38.22 -18.76
C LEU A 299 -5.31 39.55 -18.05
N GLY A 300 -4.28 39.62 -17.21
CA GLY A 300 -3.85 40.84 -16.54
C GLY A 300 -3.37 41.89 -17.52
N PHE A 301 -2.64 41.55 -18.57
CA PHE A 301 -2.23 42.43 -19.63
C PHE A 301 -3.39 42.92 -20.51
N ALA A 302 -4.32 42.06 -20.84
CA ALA A 302 -5.52 42.43 -21.63
C ALA A 302 -6.42 43.39 -20.86
N GLY A 303 -6.63 43.18 -19.56
CA GLY A 303 -7.37 44.07 -18.66
C GLY A 303 -6.75 45.48 -18.57
N ARG A 304 -5.42 45.58 -18.50
CA ARG A 304 -4.71 46.89 -18.48
C ARG A 304 -4.82 47.69 -19.79
N ARG A 305 -4.87 47.03 -20.95
CA ARG A 305 -5.08 47.68 -22.24
C ARG A 305 -6.50 48.22 -22.40
N GLY A 306 -7.51 47.56 -21.80
CA GLY A 306 -8.90 48.04 -21.82
C GLY A 306 -9.14 49.32 -21.01
N MET A 307 -8.36 49.56 -19.95
CA MET A 307 -8.54 50.73 -19.09
C MET A 307 -7.90 52.02 -19.63
N LYS A 308 -7.07 51.98 -20.70
CA LYS A 308 -6.39 53.20 -21.25
C LYS A 308 -7.18 53.93 -22.33
N LYS A 309 -8.42 53.59 -22.62
CA LYS A 309 -9.27 54.30 -23.61
C LYS A 309 -10.56 54.81 -22.98
N ARG A 310 -10.45 55.77 -22.04
CA ARG A 310 -11.55 56.71 -21.76
C ARG A 310 -11.12 58.07 -22.28
N PRO A 311 -11.75 58.63 -23.33
CA PRO A 311 -11.54 60.03 -23.71
C PRO A 311 -12.14 60.92 -22.62
N ALA A 312 -11.39 61.97 -22.26
CA ALA A 312 -11.94 63.07 -21.47
C ALA A 312 -12.99 63.79 -22.30
N VAL A 313 -14.21 63.84 -21.76
CA VAL A 313 -15.27 64.71 -22.33
C VAL A 313 -15.02 66.10 -21.78
N ALA A 314 -14.87 67.09 -22.72
CA ALA A 314 -14.79 68.51 -22.44
C ALA A 314 -16.16 69.05 -22.02
#